data_3c6e72a4dfdc1b239f3b23d1b71238d7
#
_entry.id   3c6e72a4dfdc1b239f3b23d1b71238d7
#
_cell.length_a   1.000
_cell.length_b   1.000
_cell.length_c   1.000
_cell.angle_alpha   90.00
_cell.angle_beta   90.00
_cell.angle_gamma   90.00
#
_symmetry.space_group_name_H-M   'P 1'
#
loop_
_entity.id
_entity.type
_entity.pdbx_description
1 polymer ?
#
loop_
_entity_poly.entity_id
_entity_poly.type
_entity_poly.pdbx_seq_one_letter_code
_entity_poly.pdbx_strand_id
1 'polypeptide(L)'
;RKLIQEPNSPLLIYNPKWESLTEIYFKNASKNIQPAANTFEYNELVLNMAYTLKDYRKYDFNPPTTTDDDLVIERLLNPDLGTLDSLSLIDEKGIFAYQIFNLARFLQTQTFYSPVLLNAINEFKTQHPTSQHITKYQPQIESLKTYLRSNSKKYDKAVILETNYIYFDDLLRSFKGKNLLIDIWATWCGPCVEDFNYKSKLRPFIESGEISILYISVDKPVWEKKWKENIKFNQLEGYHVLANDPLIEDMWKNLKGTQGAIPRYALIDKNGNVVLNEAPRPSQGDKLTKEIVTFLKKTK
;
A
#
# COMPACT_ATOMS: atom_id res chain seq x y z
N ARG A 1 3.34 -23.46 -23.89
CA ARG A 1 3.56 -22.02 -24.21
C ARG A 1 4.89 -21.59 -23.63
N LYS A 2 5.72 -20.88 -24.42
CA LYS A 2 6.94 -20.24 -23.91
C LYS A 2 6.55 -18.96 -23.21
N LEU A 3 6.85 -18.85 -21.93
CA LEU A 3 6.86 -17.57 -21.26
C LEU A 3 8.09 -16.81 -21.75
N ILE A 4 7.88 -15.60 -22.25
CA ILE A 4 8.95 -14.73 -22.70
C ILE A 4 9.69 -14.24 -21.46
N GLN A 5 10.96 -14.48 -21.42
CA GLN A 5 11.86 -14.16 -20.34
C GLN A 5 12.26 -12.68 -20.38
N GLU A 6 12.18 -12.01 -19.24
CA GLU A 6 13.02 -10.85 -19.02
C GLU A 6 14.49 -11.29 -18.85
N PRO A 7 15.48 -10.50 -19.32
CA PRO A 7 16.89 -10.85 -19.16
C PRO A 7 17.20 -11.05 -17.66
N ASN A 8 17.62 -12.26 -17.28
CA ASN A 8 17.97 -12.70 -15.93
C ASN A 8 16.90 -13.45 -15.12
N SER A 9 15.74 -13.80 -15.68
CA SER A 9 14.79 -14.70 -15.03
C SER A 9 14.96 -16.13 -15.54
N PRO A 10 14.85 -17.18 -14.69
CA PRO A 10 14.86 -18.55 -15.17
C PRO A 10 13.68 -18.81 -16.10
N LEU A 11 13.92 -19.50 -17.21
CA LEU A 11 12.89 -19.88 -18.16
C LEU A 11 11.85 -20.80 -17.48
N LEU A 12 10.66 -20.29 -17.24
CA LEU A 12 9.52 -21.10 -16.88
C LEU A 12 8.88 -21.64 -18.17
N ILE A 13 9.11 -22.93 -18.46
CA ILE A 13 8.46 -23.62 -19.56
C ILE A 13 7.18 -24.22 -19.02
N TYR A 14 6.02 -23.78 -19.54
CA TYR A 14 4.73 -24.38 -19.20
C TYR A 14 4.72 -25.86 -19.59
N ASN A 15 4.37 -26.72 -18.63
CA ASN A 15 4.13 -28.13 -18.86
C ASN A 15 2.66 -28.41 -18.52
N PRO A 16 1.85 -28.94 -19.48
CA PRO A 16 0.45 -29.30 -19.22
C PRO A 16 0.24 -30.26 -18.05
N LYS A 17 1.27 -31.02 -17.70
CA LYS A 17 1.24 -31.91 -16.51
C LYS A 17 1.24 -31.16 -15.20
N TRP A 18 1.62 -29.89 -15.17
CA TRP A 18 1.62 -29.11 -13.92
C TRP A 18 0.20 -28.85 -13.40
N GLU A 19 -0.77 -28.69 -14.30
CA GLU A 19 -2.17 -28.55 -13.92
C GLU A 19 -2.65 -29.78 -13.14
N SER A 20 -2.43 -30.97 -13.70
CA SER A 20 -2.77 -32.24 -13.05
C SER A 20 -1.98 -32.45 -11.75
N LEU A 21 -0.69 -32.10 -11.72
CA LEU A 21 0.14 -32.22 -10.53
C LEU A 21 -0.31 -31.24 -9.42
N THR A 22 -0.69 -30.04 -9.80
CA THR A 22 -1.22 -29.03 -8.88
C THR A 22 -2.54 -29.50 -8.27
N GLU A 23 -3.45 -30.04 -9.07
CA GLU A 23 -4.72 -30.61 -8.59
C GLU A 23 -4.47 -31.81 -7.65
N ILE A 24 -3.54 -32.72 -7.99
CA ILE A 24 -3.17 -33.86 -7.13
C ILE A 24 -2.56 -33.38 -5.81
N TYR A 25 -1.68 -32.40 -5.86
CA TYR A 25 -1.05 -31.82 -4.67
C TYR A 25 -2.11 -31.23 -3.74
N PHE A 26 -3.01 -30.41 -4.28
CA PHE A 26 -4.07 -29.81 -3.51
C PHE A 26 -5.06 -30.82 -2.95
N LYS A 27 -5.44 -31.83 -3.71
CA LYS A 27 -6.29 -32.94 -3.24
C LYS A 27 -5.66 -33.72 -2.09
N ASN A 28 -4.33 -33.86 -2.07
CA ASN A 28 -3.61 -34.53 -1.00
C ASN A 28 -3.43 -33.60 0.22
N ALA A 29 -3.16 -32.31 -0.01
CA ALA A 29 -3.07 -31.31 1.04
C ALA A 29 -4.41 -31.12 1.76
N SER A 30 -5.53 -31.12 1.04
CA SER A 30 -6.88 -30.93 1.58
C SER A 30 -7.27 -31.98 2.60
N LYS A 31 -6.86 -33.25 2.43
CA LYS A 31 -7.14 -34.32 3.38
C LYS A 31 -6.54 -34.09 4.76
N ASN A 32 -5.45 -33.32 4.83
CA ASN A 32 -4.75 -33.01 6.06
C ASN A 32 -5.16 -31.67 6.69
N ILE A 33 -5.88 -30.84 5.95
CA ILE A 33 -6.21 -29.45 6.34
C ILE A 33 -7.70 -29.31 6.76
N GLN A 34 -8.54 -30.29 6.49
CA GLN A 34 -9.98 -30.28 6.81
C GLN A 34 -10.34 -29.84 8.24
N PRO A 35 -9.57 -30.19 9.29
CA PRO A 35 -9.87 -29.73 10.64
C PRO A 35 -9.75 -28.21 10.84
N ALA A 36 -9.06 -27.51 9.93
CA ALA A 36 -8.82 -26.08 9.98
C ALA A 36 -9.75 -25.26 9.05
N ALA A 37 -10.78 -25.88 8.50
CA ALA A 37 -11.63 -25.32 7.42
C ALA A 37 -12.28 -23.96 7.70
N ASN A 38 -12.35 -23.53 8.96
CA ASN A 38 -12.90 -22.23 9.35
C ASN A 38 -11.84 -21.24 9.84
N THR A 39 -10.54 -21.57 9.68
CA THR A 39 -9.47 -20.67 10.09
C THR A 39 -9.13 -19.69 8.97
N PHE A 40 -8.52 -18.57 9.36
CA PHE A 40 -8.01 -17.56 8.44
C PHE A 40 -6.98 -18.16 7.47
N GLU A 41 -6.05 -18.96 7.98
CA GLU A 41 -4.97 -19.58 7.22
C GLU A 41 -5.50 -20.57 6.17
N TYR A 42 -6.56 -21.31 6.50
CA TYR A 42 -7.22 -22.20 5.56
C TYR A 42 -7.85 -21.42 4.39
N ASN A 43 -8.62 -20.39 4.71
CA ASN A 43 -9.27 -19.56 3.69
C ASN A 43 -8.23 -18.84 2.81
N GLU A 44 -7.11 -18.38 3.37
CA GLU A 44 -6.00 -17.81 2.62
C GLU A 44 -5.40 -18.81 1.65
N LEU A 45 -5.14 -20.04 2.13
CA LEU A 45 -4.61 -21.11 1.28
C LEU A 45 -5.56 -21.42 0.12
N VAL A 46 -6.84 -21.65 0.42
CA VAL A 46 -7.85 -21.99 -0.60
C VAL A 46 -7.99 -20.88 -1.64
N LEU A 47 -7.98 -19.61 -1.21
CA LEU A 47 -8.07 -18.48 -2.12
C LEU A 47 -6.83 -18.35 -3.03
N ASN A 48 -5.63 -18.54 -2.46
CA ASN A 48 -4.39 -18.54 -3.23
C ASN A 48 -4.38 -19.67 -4.27
N MET A 49 -4.93 -20.84 -3.90
CA MET A 49 -5.13 -21.96 -4.84
C MET A 49 -6.07 -21.57 -5.97
N ALA A 50 -7.22 -20.93 -5.67
CA ALA A 50 -8.19 -20.51 -6.66
C ALA A 50 -7.59 -19.52 -7.68
N TYR A 51 -6.79 -18.55 -7.21
CA TYR A 51 -6.10 -17.61 -8.09
C TYR A 51 -5.05 -18.32 -8.95
N THR A 52 -4.27 -19.20 -8.36
CA THR A 52 -3.26 -19.98 -9.08
C THR A 52 -3.89 -20.80 -10.20
N LEU A 53 -4.97 -21.54 -9.92
CA LEU A 53 -5.69 -22.34 -10.91
C LEU A 53 -6.30 -21.49 -12.02
N LYS A 54 -6.90 -20.33 -11.68
CA LYS A 54 -7.44 -19.39 -12.66
C LYS A 54 -6.36 -18.87 -13.60
N ASP A 55 -5.21 -18.49 -13.05
CA ASP A 55 -4.09 -17.97 -13.84
C ASP A 55 -3.49 -19.06 -14.71
N TYR A 56 -3.36 -20.30 -14.22
CA TYR A 56 -2.92 -21.46 -15.01
C TYR A 56 -3.87 -21.75 -16.17
N ARG A 57 -5.16 -21.76 -15.96
CA ARG A 57 -6.18 -22.06 -17.00
C ARG A 57 -6.23 -21.03 -18.09
N LYS A 58 -6.10 -19.75 -17.73
CA LYS A 58 -6.11 -18.64 -18.69
C LYS A 58 -4.78 -18.44 -19.38
N TYR A 59 -3.70 -19.04 -18.88
CA TYR A 59 -2.32 -18.78 -19.30
C TYR A 59 -1.94 -17.30 -19.25
N ASP A 60 -2.62 -16.55 -18.41
CA ASP A 60 -2.46 -15.10 -18.28
C ASP A 60 -1.60 -14.83 -17.05
N PHE A 61 -0.31 -15.17 -17.17
CA PHE A 61 0.71 -14.92 -16.14
C PHE A 61 1.12 -13.44 -16.05
N ASN A 62 0.51 -12.58 -16.85
CA ASN A 62 0.75 -11.17 -16.70
C ASN A 62 -0.03 -10.67 -15.49
N PRO A 63 0.64 -10.19 -14.42
CA PRO A 63 -0.05 -9.39 -13.42
C PRO A 63 -0.74 -8.25 -14.17
N PRO A 64 -1.93 -7.81 -13.73
CA PRO A 64 -2.59 -6.72 -14.39
C PRO A 64 -1.64 -5.53 -14.45
N THR A 65 -1.23 -5.16 -15.65
CA THR A 65 -0.46 -3.93 -15.92
C THR A 65 -1.35 -2.69 -15.73
N THR A 66 -2.63 -2.93 -15.45
CA THR A 66 -3.59 -1.87 -15.23
C THR A 66 -3.41 -1.24 -13.85
N THR A 67 -3.43 0.08 -13.85
CA THR A 67 -3.54 0.90 -12.63
C THR A 67 -4.99 1.17 -12.27
N ASP A 68 -5.94 0.54 -12.95
CA ASP A 68 -7.37 0.65 -12.71
C ASP A 68 -7.75 -0.22 -11.50
N ASP A 69 -8.00 0.45 -10.38
CA ASP A 69 -8.36 -0.20 -9.13
C ASP A 69 -9.64 -1.04 -9.26
N ASP A 70 -10.59 -0.62 -10.09
CA ASP A 70 -11.86 -1.33 -10.28
C ASP A 70 -11.64 -2.69 -10.94
N LEU A 71 -10.79 -2.74 -11.97
CA LEU A 71 -10.42 -4.01 -12.61
C LEU A 71 -9.64 -4.94 -11.69
N VAL A 72 -8.75 -4.38 -10.84
CA VAL A 72 -8.02 -5.18 -9.84
C VAL A 72 -8.99 -5.76 -8.82
N ILE A 73 -9.93 -4.96 -8.32
CA ILE A 73 -10.94 -5.40 -7.35
C ILE A 73 -11.84 -6.47 -7.97
N GLU A 74 -12.37 -6.26 -9.17
CA GLU A 74 -13.20 -7.24 -9.87
C GLU A 74 -12.47 -8.57 -10.09
N ARG A 75 -11.18 -8.52 -10.44
CA ARG A 75 -10.36 -9.73 -10.57
C ARG A 75 -10.21 -10.46 -9.24
N LEU A 76 -9.97 -9.72 -8.15
CA LEU A 76 -9.82 -10.30 -6.81
C LEU A 76 -11.14 -10.88 -6.27
N LEU A 77 -12.30 -10.34 -6.69
CA LEU A 77 -13.61 -10.84 -6.29
C LEU A 77 -14.08 -12.07 -7.08
N ASN A 78 -13.43 -12.38 -8.21
CA ASN A 78 -13.82 -13.46 -9.10
C ASN A 78 -12.72 -14.53 -9.27
N PRO A 79 -12.29 -15.24 -8.20
CA PRO A 79 -11.39 -16.38 -8.32
C PRO A 79 -12.05 -17.55 -9.03
N ASP A 80 -11.27 -18.50 -9.54
CA ASP A 80 -11.81 -19.76 -10.06
C ASP A 80 -12.14 -20.72 -8.92
N LEU A 81 -13.35 -20.62 -8.40
CA LEU A 81 -13.82 -21.48 -7.32
C LEU A 81 -14.34 -22.84 -7.81
N GLY A 82 -14.69 -22.96 -9.10
CA GLY A 82 -15.35 -24.17 -9.62
C GLY A 82 -14.48 -25.43 -9.48
N THR A 83 -13.18 -25.35 -9.69
CA THR A 83 -12.28 -26.49 -9.50
C THR A 83 -12.12 -26.85 -8.02
N LEU A 84 -12.06 -25.85 -7.16
CA LEU A 84 -11.94 -26.07 -5.72
C LEU A 84 -13.20 -26.68 -5.12
N ASP A 85 -14.38 -26.31 -5.65
CA ASP A 85 -15.66 -26.91 -5.28
C ASP A 85 -15.67 -28.40 -5.64
N SER A 86 -15.21 -28.77 -6.83
CA SER A 86 -15.07 -30.17 -7.24
C SER A 86 -14.16 -31.00 -6.32
N LEU A 87 -13.25 -30.32 -5.60
CA LEU A 87 -12.35 -30.94 -4.62
C LEU A 87 -12.92 -30.91 -3.19
N SER A 88 -14.13 -30.40 -3.00
CA SER A 88 -14.79 -30.23 -1.69
C SER A 88 -13.93 -29.42 -0.69
N LEU A 89 -13.20 -28.39 -1.19
CA LEU A 89 -12.32 -27.54 -0.42
C LEU A 89 -12.96 -26.22 -0.02
N ILE A 90 -14.20 -25.96 -0.51
CA ILE A 90 -14.83 -24.64 -0.39
C ILE A 90 -15.92 -24.63 0.67
N ASP A 91 -15.78 -23.74 1.63
CA ASP A 91 -16.90 -23.04 2.24
C ASP A 91 -17.05 -21.67 1.53
N GLU A 92 -17.99 -21.57 0.58
CA GLU A 92 -18.21 -20.36 -0.23
C GLU A 92 -18.39 -19.10 0.63
N LYS A 93 -19.07 -19.23 1.77
CA LYS A 93 -19.31 -18.12 2.71
C LYS A 93 -18.03 -17.66 3.37
N GLY A 94 -17.19 -18.60 3.79
CA GLY A 94 -15.90 -18.31 4.39
C GLY A 94 -14.94 -17.65 3.41
N ILE A 95 -14.93 -18.11 2.15
CA ILE A 95 -14.07 -17.54 1.10
C ILE A 95 -14.51 -16.13 0.73
N PHE A 96 -15.82 -15.92 0.54
CA PHE A 96 -16.35 -14.59 0.25
C PHE A 96 -16.07 -13.61 1.40
N ALA A 97 -16.26 -14.04 2.65
CA ALA A 97 -15.90 -13.27 3.84
C ALA A 97 -14.42 -12.90 3.85
N TYR A 98 -13.56 -13.84 3.49
CA TYR A 98 -12.13 -13.62 3.41
C TYR A 98 -11.71 -12.66 2.28
N GLN A 99 -12.36 -12.76 1.11
CA GLN A 99 -12.12 -11.82 0.02
C GLN A 99 -12.44 -10.38 0.42
N ILE A 100 -13.64 -10.16 0.98
CA ILE A 100 -14.03 -8.83 1.49
C ILE A 100 -13.11 -8.38 2.61
N PHE A 101 -12.69 -9.28 3.49
CA PHE A 101 -11.73 -9.01 4.54
C PHE A 101 -10.37 -8.56 3.99
N ASN A 102 -9.83 -9.25 2.98
CA ASN A 102 -8.58 -8.84 2.34
C ASN A 102 -8.72 -7.50 1.62
N LEU A 103 -9.83 -7.28 0.93
CA LEU A 103 -10.10 -5.99 0.29
C LEU A 103 -10.20 -4.88 1.33
N ALA A 104 -10.84 -5.11 2.48
CA ALA A 104 -10.88 -4.16 3.58
C ALA A 104 -9.48 -3.93 4.21
N ARG A 105 -8.65 -4.96 4.25
CA ARG A 105 -7.24 -4.84 4.66
C ARG A 105 -6.42 -4.04 3.65
N PHE A 106 -6.68 -4.16 2.36
CA PHE A 106 -6.11 -3.29 1.34
C PHE A 106 -6.51 -1.82 1.51
N LEU A 107 -7.70 -1.53 2.06
CA LEU A 107 -8.07 -0.17 2.47
C LEU A 107 -7.15 0.40 3.56
N GLN A 108 -6.60 -0.45 4.43
CA GLN A 108 -5.63 -0.01 5.43
C GLN A 108 -4.23 0.24 4.84
N THR A 109 -3.83 -0.53 3.84
CA THR A 109 -2.42 -0.60 3.45
C THR A 109 -2.14 -0.11 2.04
N GLN A 110 -3.11 -0.17 1.12
CA GLN A 110 -2.88 0.11 -0.30
C GLN A 110 -4.06 0.77 -1.02
N THR A 111 -5.06 1.25 -0.26
CA THR A 111 -5.94 2.27 -0.80
C THR A 111 -6.62 1.97 -2.13
N PHE A 112 -7.59 1.06 -2.10
CA PHE A 112 -8.57 1.00 -3.16
C PHE A 112 -9.73 1.94 -2.80
N TYR A 113 -9.73 3.14 -3.36
CA TYR A 113 -10.76 4.17 -3.11
C TYR A 113 -11.91 4.05 -4.10
N SER A 114 -12.36 2.84 -4.34
CA SER A 114 -13.28 2.51 -5.40
C SER A 114 -14.72 2.37 -4.90
N PRO A 115 -15.71 2.90 -5.65
CA PRO A 115 -17.11 2.58 -5.44
C PRO A 115 -17.41 1.08 -5.54
N VAL A 116 -16.68 0.34 -6.40
CA VAL A 116 -16.83 -1.12 -6.57
C VAL A 116 -16.55 -1.84 -5.27
N LEU A 117 -15.47 -1.46 -4.55
CA LEU A 117 -15.18 -2.04 -3.24
C LEU A 117 -16.29 -1.73 -2.22
N LEU A 118 -16.80 -0.50 -2.20
CA LEU A 118 -17.89 -0.15 -1.29
C LEU A 118 -19.15 -0.93 -1.59
N ASN A 119 -19.48 -1.17 -2.86
CA ASN A 119 -20.62 -1.97 -3.29
C ASN A 119 -20.46 -3.42 -2.83
N ALA A 120 -19.28 -4.03 -3.04
CA ALA A 120 -18.98 -5.38 -2.59
C ALA A 120 -19.10 -5.54 -1.06
N ILE A 121 -18.62 -4.55 -0.29
CA ILE A 121 -18.76 -4.53 1.17
C ILE A 121 -20.23 -4.43 1.59
N ASN A 122 -21.03 -3.61 0.90
CA ASN A 122 -22.46 -3.47 1.20
C ASN A 122 -23.22 -4.75 0.87
N GLU A 123 -22.91 -5.40 -0.23
CA GLU A 123 -23.48 -6.70 -0.61
C GLU A 123 -23.14 -7.76 0.44
N PHE A 124 -21.87 -7.88 0.81
CA PHE A 124 -21.43 -8.77 1.89
C PHE A 124 -22.17 -8.50 3.21
N LYS A 125 -22.32 -7.21 3.60
CA LYS A 125 -23.06 -6.84 4.80
C LYS A 125 -24.53 -7.27 4.75
N THR A 126 -25.15 -7.21 3.57
CA THR A 126 -26.55 -7.64 3.38
C THR A 126 -26.67 -9.16 3.54
N GLN A 127 -25.72 -9.91 3.00
CA GLN A 127 -25.72 -11.38 3.08
C GLN A 127 -25.27 -11.89 4.45
N HIS A 128 -24.38 -11.15 5.14
CA HIS A 128 -23.76 -11.54 6.41
C HIS A 128 -23.83 -10.42 7.46
N PRO A 129 -25.05 -10.02 7.92
CA PRO A 129 -25.24 -8.84 8.76
C PRO A 129 -24.58 -8.93 10.14
N THR A 130 -24.32 -10.15 10.63
CA THR A 130 -23.69 -10.42 11.94
C THR A 130 -22.19 -10.72 11.84
N SER A 131 -21.58 -10.53 10.66
CA SER A 131 -20.17 -10.84 10.45
C SER A 131 -19.27 -9.96 11.29
N GLN A 132 -18.35 -10.57 12.05
CA GLN A 132 -17.33 -9.88 12.83
C GLN A 132 -16.39 -9.04 11.96
N HIS A 133 -16.22 -9.40 10.68
CA HIS A 133 -15.39 -8.66 9.73
C HIS A 133 -15.95 -7.26 9.48
N ILE A 134 -17.27 -7.12 9.36
CA ILE A 134 -17.90 -5.80 9.19
C ILE A 134 -17.60 -4.91 10.41
N THR A 135 -17.76 -5.44 11.62
CA THR A 135 -17.48 -4.69 12.85
C THR A 135 -16.00 -4.30 12.95
N LYS A 136 -15.11 -5.23 12.65
CA LYS A 136 -13.66 -5.02 12.74
C LYS A 136 -13.17 -3.93 11.78
N TYR A 137 -13.71 -3.85 10.57
CA TYR A 137 -13.29 -2.89 9.53
C TYR A 137 -14.23 -1.69 9.38
N GLN A 138 -15.16 -1.51 10.29
CA GLN A 138 -16.09 -0.37 10.27
C GLN A 138 -15.36 0.99 10.16
N PRO A 139 -14.26 1.29 10.88
CA PRO A 139 -13.56 2.55 10.73
C PRO A 139 -13.04 2.79 9.30
N GLN A 140 -12.49 1.76 8.64
CA GLN A 140 -11.99 1.85 7.27
C GLN A 140 -13.12 2.01 6.26
N ILE A 141 -14.23 1.30 6.46
CA ILE A 141 -15.43 1.43 5.63
C ILE A 141 -15.99 2.84 5.71
N GLU A 142 -16.08 3.43 6.90
CA GLU A 142 -16.55 4.82 7.06
C GLU A 142 -15.57 5.84 6.46
N SER A 143 -14.27 5.59 6.57
CA SER A 143 -13.26 6.40 5.88
C SER A 143 -13.42 6.38 4.37
N LEU A 144 -13.64 5.19 3.78
CA LEU A 144 -13.93 5.04 2.34
C LEU A 144 -15.21 5.79 1.95
N LYS A 145 -16.31 5.61 2.69
CA LYS A 145 -17.56 6.32 2.43
C LYS A 145 -17.38 7.84 2.49
N THR A 146 -16.66 8.32 3.50
CA THR A 146 -16.36 9.75 3.67
C THR A 146 -15.55 10.27 2.50
N TYR A 147 -14.52 9.55 2.09
CA TYR A 147 -13.71 9.88 0.93
C TYR A 147 -14.56 9.97 -0.35
N LEU A 148 -15.35 8.94 -0.65
CA LEU A 148 -16.19 8.90 -1.86
C LEU A 148 -17.23 10.03 -1.87
N ARG A 149 -17.77 10.43 -0.71
CA ARG A 149 -18.68 11.58 -0.58
C ARG A 149 -17.97 12.92 -0.71
N SER A 150 -16.74 13.03 -0.22
CA SER A 150 -15.96 14.28 -0.21
C SER A 150 -15.16 14.52 -1.49
N ASN A 151 -15.23 13.62 -2.46
CA ASN A 151 -14.40 13.66 -3.68
C ASN A 151 -14.63 14.90 -4.55
N SER A 152 -15.65 15.71 -4.21
CA SER A 152 -15.92 17.01 -4.84
C SER A 152 -15.15 18.20 -4.24
N LYS A 153 -14.53 18.06 -3.04
CA LYS A 153 -13.79 19.14 -2.40
C LYS A 153 -12.30 19.01 -2.68
N LYS A 154 -11.71 20.07 -3.24
CA LYS A 154 -10.26 20.20 -3.44
C LYS A 154 -9.58 20.14 -2.07
N TYR A 155 -8.65 19.20 -1.87
CA TYR A 155 -7.73 19.21 -0.74
C TYR A 155 -6.57 20.16 -1.08
N ASP A 156 -6.57 21.35 -0.50
CA ASP A 156 -5.70 22.47 -0.85
C ASP A 156 -4.45 22.61 0.04
N LYS A 157 -4.33 21.75 1.07
CA LYS A 157 -3.19 21.73 1.98
C LYS A 157 -2.00 20.92 1.50
N ALA A 158 -2.15 20.16 0.41
CA ALA A 158 -1.08 19.45 -0.24
C ALA A 158 -0.53 20.26 -1.41
N VAL A 159 0.77 20.51 -1.41
CA VAL A 159 1.48 21.20 -2.48
C VAL A 159 2.23 20.15 -3.30
N ILE A 160 1.74 19.86 -4.48
CA ILE A 160 2.42 18.94 -5.40
C ILE A 160 3.52 19.71 -6.11
N LEU A 161 4.75 19.20 -6.00
CA LEU A 161 5.92 19.77 -6.65
C LEU A 161 6.12 19.14 -8.03
N GLU A 162 6.85 19.85 -8.89
CA GLU A 162 7.29 19.31 -10.18
C GLU A 162 8.24 18.12 -9.97
N THR A 163 8.27 17.19 -10.91
CA THR A 163 9.03 15.93 -10.82
C THR A 163 10.37 15.98 -11.58
N ASN A 164 10.88 17.16 -11.89
CA ASN A 164 12.08 17.37 -12.70
C ASN A 164 13.38 17.47 -11.91
N TYR A 165 13.35 17.30 -10.58
CA TYR A 165 14.55 17.25 -9.78
C TYR A 165 15.35 15.98 -10.10
N ILE A 166 16.65 16.13 -10.29
CA ILE A 166 17.61 15.04 -10.51
C ILE A 166 18.48 14.85 -9.26
N TYR A 167 18.85 15.97 -8.63
CA TYR A 167 19.68 15.97 -7.44
C TYR A 167 18.89 16.29 -6.19
N PHE A 168 19.16 15.55 -5.13
CA PHE A 168 18.51 15.73 -3.84
C PHE A 168 18.80 17.11 -3.24
N ASP A 169 20.03 17.59 -3.40
CA ASP A 169 20.43 18.93 -2.96
C ASP A 169 19.63 20.04 -3.66
N ASP A 170 19.27 19.86 -4.94
CA ASP A 170 18.45 20.85 -5.67
C ASP A 170 17.02 20.88 -5.12
N LEU A 171 16.47 19.71 -4.80
CA LEU A 171 15.18 19.63 -4.11
C LEU A 171 15.26 20.33 -2.75
N LEU A 172 16.27 20.07 -1.94
CA LEU A 172 16.43 20.70 -0.62
C LEU A 172 16.64 22.21 -0.71
N ARG A 173 17.39 22.69 -1.70
CA ARG A 173 17.59 24.14 -1.94
C ARG A 173 16.29 24.89 -2.19
N SER A 174 15.28 24.26 -2.78
CA SER A 174 13.96 24.88 -2.97
C SER A 174 13.23 25.17 -1.65
N PHE A 175 13.70 24.59 -0.54
CA PHE A 175 13.18 24.78 0.81
C PHE A 175 14.09 25.60 1.73
N LYS A 176 15.08 26.30 1.17
CA LYS A 176 16.00 27.13 1.97
C LYS A 176 15.23 28.06 2.92
N GLY A 177 15.63 28.10 4.17
CA GLY A 177 14.97 28.85 5.24
C GLY A 177 13.91 28.06 6.02
N LYS A 178 13.58 26.83 5.63
CA LYS A 178 12.63 25.94 6.31
C LYS A 178 13.35 24.75 6.92
N ASN A 179 12.97 24.39 8.15
CA ASN A 179 13.29 23.08 8.68
C ASN A 179 12.33 22.04 8.10
N LEU A 180 12.81 20.88 7.68
CA LEU A 180 12.00 19.85 7.09
C LEU A 180 12.01 18.57 7.92
N LEU A 181 10.85 17.94 8.03
CA LEU A 181 10.73 16.51 8.24
C LEU A 181 10.48 15.86 6.87
N ILE A 182 11.44 15.08 6.40
CA ILE A 182 11.25 14.26 5.20
C ILE A 182 10.57 12.96 5.59
N ASP A 183 9.61 12.54 4.78
CA ASP A 183 8.93 11.25 4.83
C ASP A 183 9.08 10.57 3.47
N ILE A 184 9.93 9.52 3.40
CA ILE A 184 10.13 8.73 2.18
C ILE A 184 9.22 7.52 2.24
N TRP A 185 8.33 7.42 1.27
CA TRP A 185 7.23 6.47 1.27
C TRP A 185 6.86 5.97 -0.13
N ALA A 186 5.91 5.05 -0.20
CA ALA A 186 5.24 4.67 -1.45
C ALA A 186 3.81 4.20 -1.18
N THR A 187 2.96 4.22 -2.20
CA THR A 187 1.55 3.80 -2.09
C THR A 187 1.38 2.32 -1.73
N TRP A 188 2.35 1.49 -2.09
CA TRP A 188 2.40 0.06 -1.80
C TRP A 188 3.06 -0.28 -0.44
N CYS A 189 3.60 0.72 0.25
CA CYS A 189 4.28 0.53 1.54
C CYS A 189 3.28 0.55 2.70
N GLY A 190 2.80 -0.60 3.12
CA GLY A 190 1.85 -0.74 4.23
C GLY A 190 2.28 -0.01 5.52
N PRO A 191 3.51 -0.23 6.02
CA PRO A 191 4.00 0.48 7.21
C PRO A 191 4.08 2.01 7.05
N CYS A 192 4.30 2.52 5.81
CA CYS A 192 4.29 3.96 5.54
C CYS A 192 2.87 4.54 5.71
N VAL A 193 1.88 3.85 5.14
CA VAL A 193 0.47 4.27 5.23
C VAL A 193 -0.04 4.17 6.68
N GLU A 194 0.43 3.18 7.44
CA GLU A 194 0.12 3.08 8.87
C GLU A 194 0.62 4.30 9.65
N ASP A 195 1.82 4.81 9.35
CA ASP A 195 2.39 5.99 10.01
C ASP A 195 1.55 7.25 9.82
N PHE A 196 0.78 7.37 8.72
CA PHE A 196 -0.11 8.50 8.51
C PHE A 196 -1.23 8.63 9.56
N ASN A 197 -1.59 7.56 10.25
CA ASN A 197 -2.55 7.60 11.35
C ASN A 197 -2.01 8.40 12.56
N TYR A 198 -0.70 8.59 12.65
CA TYR A 198 -0.03 9.29 13.75
C TYR A 198 0.36 10.73 13.42
N LYS A 199 -0.03 11.25 12.24
CA LYS A 199 0.29 12.63 11.79
C LYS A 199 -0.21 13.73 12.74
N SER A 200 -1.25 13.47 13.52
CA SER A 200 -1.74 14.42 14.53
C SER A 200 -0.67 14.84 15.54
N LYS A 201 0.31 13.97 15.81
CA LYS A 201 1.46 14.28 16.68
C LYS A 201 2.39 15.34 16.10
N LEU A 202 2.41 15.51 14.79
CA LEU A 202 3.23 16.49 14.08
C LEU A 202 2.55 17.85 13.93
N ARG A 203 1.22 17.89 14.13
CA ARG A 203 0.41 19.10 13.92
C ARG A 203 0.93 20.33 14.69
N PRO A 204 1.33 20.25 15.97
CA PRO A 204 1.82 21.43 16.69
C PRO A 204 3.04 22.08 16.01
N PHE A 205 3.96 21.29 15.47
CA PHE A 205 5.17 21.78 14.78
C PHE A 205 4.87 22.33 13.39
N ILE A 206 3.85 21.80 12.71
CA ILE A 206 3.41 22.27 11.40
C ILE A 206 2.66 23.61 11.56
N GLU A 207 1.71 23.67 12.49
CA GLU A 207 0.89 24.86 12.74
C GLU A 207 1.71 26.04 13.28
N SER A 208 2.76 25.77 14.07
CA SER A 208 3.71 26.81 14.51
C SER A 208 4.67 27.29 13.39
N GLY A 209 4.71 26.59 12.26
CA GLY A 209 5.65 26.88 11.17
C GLY A 209 7.10 26.48 11.46
N GLU A 210 7.37 25.81 12.59
CA GLU A 210 8.72 25.40 12.97
C GLU A 210 9.25 24.26 12.09
N ILE A 211 8.34 23.38 11.59
CA ILE A 211 8.66 22.26 10.69
C ILE A 211 7.68 22.28 9.52
N SER A 212 8.20 22.06 8.32
CA SER A 212 7.42 21.68 7.14
C SER A 212 7.65 20.20 6.82
N ILE A 213 6.62 19.51 6.31
CA ILE A 213 6.78 18.11 5.88
C ILE A 213 7.01 18.06 4.38
N LEU A 214 8.04 17.31 3.96
CA LEU A 214 8.30 16.97 2.57
C LEU A 214 8.14 15.47 2.39
N TYR A 215 7.07 15.07 1.73
CA TYR A 215 6.79 13.69 1.35
C TYR A 215 7.46 13.38 0.02
N ILE A 216 8.38 12.41 0.01
CA ILE A 216 9.06 11.94 -1.20
C ILE A 216 8.56 10.53 -1.50
N SER A 217 7.75 10.40 -2.55
CA SER A 217 7.27 9.10 -3.01
C SER A 217 8.27 8.46 -3.96
N VAL A 218 8.57 7.19 -3.73
CA VAL A 218 9.37 6.33 -4.61
C VAL A 218 8.49 5.45 -5.52
N ASP A 219 7.22 5.82 -5.70
CA ASP A 219 6.34 5.16 -6.65
C ASP A 219 6.80 5.39 -8.09
N LYS A 220 6.53 4.43 -8.96
CA LYS A 220 6.75 4.61 -10.40
C LYS A 220 5.74 5.62 -10.98
N PRO A 221 6.10 6.36 -12.04
CA PRO A 221 5.21 7.36 -12.66
C PRO A 221 3.82 6.83 -13.05
N VAL A 222 3.73 5.56 -13.42
CA VAL A 222 2.44 4.91 -13.74
C VAL A 222 1.45 4.91 -12.57
N TRP A 223 1.94 5.06 -11.32
CA TRP A 223 1.13 5.13 -10.10
C TRP A 223 0.78 6.55 -9.66
N GLU A 224 1.06 7.59 -10.48
CA GLU A 224 0.84 8.99 -10.11
C GLU A 224 -0.61 9.27 -9.68
N LYS A 225 -1.60 8.71 -10.39
CA LYS A 225 -3.02 8.83 -10.03
C LYS A 225 -3.27 8.32 -8.62
N LYS A 226 -2.82 7.09 -8.33
CA LYS A 226 -2.98 6.43 -7.02
C LYS A 226 -2.23 7.19 -5.92
N TRP A 227 -1.05 7.70 -6.23
CA TRP A 227 -0.27 8.54 -5.32
C TRP A 227 -1.04 9.81 -4.92
N LYS A 228 -1.62 10.54 -5.87
CA LYS A 228 -2.45 11.73 -5.62
C LYS A 228 -3.71 11.39 -4.80
N GLU A 229 -4.35 10.28 -5.08
CA GLU A 229 -5.50 9.81 -4.32
C GLU A 229 -5.13 9.47 -2.88
N ASN A 230 -3.97 8.85 -2.65
CA ASN A 230 -3.44 8.56 -1.33
C ASN A 230 -3.19 9.82 -0.49
N ILE A 231 -2.54 10.83 -1.09
CA ILE A 231 -2.30 12.12 -0.46
C ILE A 231 -3.64 12.73 0.01
N LYS A 232 -4.63 12.75 -0.87
CA LYS A 232 -5.95 13.31 -0.60
C LYS A 232 -6.70 12.50 0.46
N PHE A 233 -6.72 11.18 0.35
CA PHE A 233 -7.42 10.31 1.30
C PHE A 233 -6.85 10.44 2.71
N ASN A 234 -5.54 10.35 2.81
CA ASN A 234 -4.85 10.47 4.08
C ASN A 234 -4.74 11.92 4.55
N GLN A 235 -5.24 12.91 3.78
CA GLN A 235 -5.16 14.33 4.11
C GLN A 235 -3.74 14.72 4.54
N LEU A 236 -2.74 14.40 3.70
CA LEU A 236 -1.35 14.68 3.99
C LEU A 236 -1.05 16.15 3.70
N GLU A 237 -0.90 16.95 4.76
CA GLU A 237 -0.56 18.35 4.67
C GLU A 237 0.93 18.53 4.50
N GLY A 238 1.35 19.27 3.47
CA GLY A 238 2.77 19.54 3.20
C GLY A 238 3.11 19.50 1.72
N TYR A 239 4.38 19.34 1.44
CA TYR A 239 4.95 19.31 0.09
C TYR A 239 5.12 17.86 -0.36
N HIS A 240 4.82 17.60 -1.64
CA HIS A 240 4.82 16.25 -2.19
C HIS A 240 5.58 16.21 -3.50
N VAL A 241 6.50 15.28 -3.65
CA VAL A 241 7.20 14.98 -4.88
C VAL A 241 7.09 13.49 -5.21
N LEU A 242 6.73 13.19 -6.44
CA LEU A 242 6.87 11.85 -7.01
C LEU A 242 8.27 11.77 -7.62
N ALA A 243 9.19 11.11 -6.92
CA ALA A 243 10.59 11.11 -7.30
C ALA A 243 10.82 10.23 -8.55
N ASN A 244 11.60 10.73 -9.49
CA ASN A 244 12.12 9.93 -10.60
C ASN A 244 13.33 9.09 -10.17
N ASP A 245 13.73 8.11 -10.98
CA ASP A 245 14.83 7.19 -10.64
C ASP A 245 16.16 7.93 -10.34
N PRO A 246 16.59 8.95 -11.10
CA PRO A 246 17.80 9.72 -10.77
C PRO A 246 17.71 10.40 -9.39
N LEU A 247 16.60 11.02 -9.05
CA LEU A 247 16.41 11.65 -7.74
C LEU A 247 16.43 10.61 -6.62
N ILE A 248 15.79 9.45 -6.81
CA ILE A 248 15.79 8.35 -5.85
C ILE A 248 17.22 7.87 -5.60
N GLU A 249 18.00 7.65 -6.65
CA GLU A 249 19.39 7.21 -6.55
C GLU A 249 20.27 8.23 -5.82
N ASP A 250 20.16 9.51 -6.19
CA ASP A 250 20.95 10.59 -5.57
C ASP A 250 20.54 10.82 -4.11
N MET A 251 19.24 10.78 -3.81
CA MET A 251 18.74 10.88 -2.43
C MET A 251 19.30 9.78 -1.53
N TRP A 252 19.34 8.53 -1.98
CA TRP A 252 19.89 7.44 -1.18
C TRP A 252 21.40 7.52 -0.98
N LYS A 253 22.13 8.11 -1.92
CA LYS A 253 23.57 8.42 -1.75
C LYS A 253 23.82 9.48 -0.67
N ASN A 254 22.94 10.49 -0.60
CA ASN A 254 23.04 11.59 0.36
C ASN A 254 22.50 11.24 1.75
N LEU A 255 21.44 10.45 1.81
CA LEU A 255 20.89 9.90 3.05
C LEU A 255 21.65 8.62 3.42
N LYS A 256 22.71 8.76 4.23
CA LYS A 256 23.47 7.62 4.75
C LYS A 256 22.56 6.65 5.52
N GLY A 257 22.91 5.36 5.57
CA GLY A 257 22.15 4.32 6.27
C GLY A 257 21.64 3.24 5.32
N THR A 258 20.55 2.56 5.69
CA THR A 258 19.99 1.46 4.90
C THR A 258 19.33 2.00 3.63
N GLN A 259 19.94 1.75 2.47
CA GLN A 259 19.41 2.16 1.17
C GLN A 259 18.12 1.39 0.83
N GLY A 260 17.16 2.10 0.23
CA GLY A 260 15.92 1.51 -0.26
C GLY A 260 14.89 1.12 0.80
N ALA A 261 15.21 1.23 2.10
CA ALA A 261 14.27 0.88 3.16
C ALA A 261 13.27 2.02 3.43
N ILE A 262 11.97 1.74 3.29
CA ILE A 262 10.86 2.64 3.62
C ILE A 262 9.91 1.99 4.63
N PRO A 263 9.21 2.75 5.50
CA PRO A 263 9.27 4.22 5.64
C PRO A 263 10.62 4.70 6.17
N ARG A 264 11.07 5.84 5.66
CA ARG A 264 12.28 6.51 6.14
C ARG A 264 11.96 7.97 6.46
N TYR A 265 12.37 8.42 7.65
CA TYR A 265 12.21 9.79 8.10
C TYR A 265 13.58 10.44 8.28
N ALA A 266 13.69 11.72 7.92
CA ALA A 266 14.92 12.50 8.10
C ALA A 266 14.60 13.94 8.53
N LEU A 267 15.49 14.57 9.31
CA LEU A 267 15.39 15.97 9.69
C LEU A 267 16.46 16.79 8.97
N ILE A 268 16.02 17.84 8.28
CA ILE A 268 16.84 18.74 7.50
C ILE A 268 16.72 20.13 8.08
N ASP A 269 17.82 20.81 8.29
CA ASP A 269 17.83 22.18 8.79
C ASP A 269 17.50 23.22 7.70
N LYS A 270 17.28 24.46 8.10
CA LYS A 270 16.96 25.59 7.21
C LYS A 270 18.04 25.94 6.19
N ASN A 271 19.24 25.37 6.31
CA ASN A 271 20.32 25.50 5.35
C ASN A 271 20.38 24.36 4.33
N GLY A 272 19.55 23.31 4.50
CA GLY A 272 19.54 22.12 3.67
C GLY A 272 20.44 20.99 4.17
N ASN A 273 21.03 21.11 5.37
CA ASN A 273 21.89 20.06 5.91
C ASN A 273 21.05 18.93 6.52
N VAL A 274 21.42 17.69 6.24
CA VAL A 274 20.86 16.52 6.88
C VAL A 274 21.38 16.42 8.31
N VAL A 275 20.52 16.75 9.29
CA VAL A 275 20.88 16.71 10.71
C VAL A 275 20.64 15.34 11.33
N LEU A 276 19.56 14.67 10.90
CA LEU A 276 19.25 13.31 11.32
C LEU A 276 18.71 12.54 10.10
N ASN A 277 19.47 11.56 9.63
CA ASN A 277 19.17 10.79 8.42
C ASN A 277 18.27 9.58 8.67
N GLU A 278 18.05 9.18 9.92
CA GLU A 278 17.13 8.13 10.36
C GLU A 278 16.38 8.61 11.60
N ALA A 279 15.39 9.48 11.39
CA ALA A 279 14.51 9.91 12.47
C ALA A 279 13.52 8.79 12.85
N PRO A 280 13.07 8.74 14.11
CA PRO A 280 12.04 7.80 14.54
C PRO A 280 10.75 7.95 13.73
N ARG A 281 10.01 6.85 13.56
CA ARG A 281 8.71 6.84 12.89
C ARG A 281 7.63 7.48 13.77
N PRO A 282 6.60 8.13 13.18
CA PRO A 282 5.44 8.65 13.91
C PRO A 282 4.75 7.60 14.80
N SER A 283 4.69 6.34 14.35
CA SER A 283 4.11 5.22 15.10
C SER A 283 4.91 4.81 16.35
N GLN A 284 6.18 5.24 16.47
CA GLN A 284 7.04 4.90 17.62
C GLN A 284 6.79 5.77 18.87
N GLY A 285 5.59 6.34 19.00
CA GLY A 285 5.20 7.13 20.16
C GLY A 285 5.84 8.52 20.15
N ASP A 286 6.38 8.94 21.32
CA ASP A 286 6.91 10.30 21.48
C ASP A 286 8.39 10.43 21.07
N LYS A 287 8.99 9.38 20.50
CA LYS A 287 10.41 9.42 20.11
C LYS A 287 10.64 10.48 19.04
N LEU A 288 9.80 10.52 18.01
CA LEU A 288 9.92 11.50 16.92
C LEU A 288 9.74 12.94 17.43
N THR A 289 8.72 13.19 18.26
CA THR A 289 8.48 14.53 18.80
C THR A 289 9.62 15.02 19.69
N LYS A 290 10.24 14.14 20.47
CA LYS A 290 11.44 14.46 21.27
C LYS A 290 12.64 14.80 20.39
N GLU A 291 12.84 14.05 19.29
CA GLU A 291 13.91 14.34 18.34
C GLU A 291 13.67 15.68 17.63
N ILE A 292 12.43 15.97 17.20
CA ILE A 292 12.07 17.27 16.62
C ILE A 292 12.37 18.41 17.59
N VAL A 293 11.97 18.30 18.87
CA VAL A 293 12.25 19.33 19.88
C VAL A 293 13.77 19.53 20.07
N THR A 294 14.53 18.44 20.10
CA THR A 294 15.99 18.48 20.23
C THR A 294 16.63 19.13 19.01
N PHE A 295 16.17 18.78 17.82
CA PHE A 295 16.59 19.34 16.54
C PHE A 295 16.35 20.87 16.50
N LEU A 296 15.11 21.32 16.83
CA LEU A 296 14.74 22.73 16.81
C LEU A 296 15.57 23.57 17.79
N LYS A 297 15.97 23.02 18.94
CA LYS A 297 16.87 23.71 19.88
C LYS A 297 18.27 23.92 19.32
N LYS A 298 18.75 23.02 18.44
CA LYS A 298 20.09 23.08 17.84
C LYS A 298 20.14 23.99 16.59
N THR A 299 18.99 24.26 15.97
CA THR A 299 18.88 24.97 14.68
C THR A 299 18.30 26.38 14.84
N LYS A 300 18.02 26.82 16.09
CA LYS A 300 17.73 28.22 16.44
C LYS A 300 19.00 29.05 16.35
#